data_fa3d461e005b24868bb484775d982246
#
_entry.id   fa3d461e005b24868bb484775d982246
#
_cell.length_a   1.000
_cell.length_b   1.000
_cell.length_c   1.000
_cell.angle_alpha   90.00
_cell.angle_beta   90.00
_cell.angle_gamma   90.00
#
_symmetry.space_group_name_H-M   'P 1'
#
loop_
_entity.id
_entity.type
_entity.pdbx_description
1 polymer ?
#
loop_
_entity_poly.entity_id
_entity_poly.type
_entity_poly.pdbx_seq_one_letter_code
_entity_poly.pdbx_strand_id
1 'polypeptide(L)'
;MANQNVVSMKALLEAGVHFGHQTRRWNPKMAPYIYTERNGIYIIDLQKTVKKLEEAYSFVRQLSESGQSLLFVGTKKQAQEAIKDEALRCNMYYVNARWLGGMMTNFKTMRTRIDRLNQLKTMQAGGTFDMLPKKEVIKHLGEIEKLEKYLGGVKEMKKLPGALFIVDTRKERNAIAEAHRLGIPVVAIADTNCDPDEIDYPIPGNDDAIRAIRLISSVMANAMIEGRQGEQTEEAAAETAE
;
A
#
# COMPACT_ATOMS: atom_id res chain seq x y z
N MET A 1 -31.55 2.86 1.55
CA MET A 1 -30.43 3.83 1.49
C MET A 1 -29.73 3.61 0.15
N ALA A 2 -29.62 4.64 -0.67
CA ALA A 2 -29.02 4.52 -2.00
C ALA A 2 -27.56 4.09 -1.87
N ASN A 3 -27.19 2.98 -2.52
CA ASN A 3 -25.79 2.58 -2.71
C ASN A 3 -25.06 3.73 -3.44
N GLN A 4 -24.45 4.64 -2.71
CA GLN A 4 -23.45 5.52 -3.30
C GLN A 4 -22.23 4.65 -3.55
N ASN A 5 -22.04 4.22 -4.80
CA ASN A 5 -20.83 3.52 -5.22
C ASN A 5 -19.62 4.35 -4.74
N VAL A 6 -18.69 3.71 -4.05
CA VAL A 6 -17.45 4.30 -3.52
C VAL A 6 -16.68 5.05 -4.60
N VAL A 7 -16.77 4.56 -5.86
CA VAL A 7 -16.19 5.20 -7.06
C VAL A 7 -17.15 5.04 -8.24
N SER A 8 -17.33 6.10 -9.02
CA SER A 8 -18.12 6.02 -10.24
C SER A 8 -17.39 5.23 -11.34
N MET A 9 -18.13 4.44 -12.10
CA MET A 9 -17.59 3.72 -13.26
C MET A 9 -16.93 4.68 -14.29
N LYS A 10 -17.45 5.90 -14.40
CA LYS A 10 -16.90 6.96 -15.26
C LYS A 10 -15.47 7.33 -14.80
N ALA A 11 -15.25 7.52 -13.51
CA ALA A 11 -13.93 7.84 -12.96
C ALA A 11 -12.91 6.71 -13.21
N LEU A 12 -13.32 5.44 -13.07
CA LEU A 12 -12.48 4.28 -13.39
C LEU A 12 -12.10 4.24 -14.87
N LEU A 13 -13.06 4.54 -15.75
CA LEU A 13 -12.81 4.57 -17.20
C LEU A 13 -11.84 5.69 -17.58
N GLU A 14 -12.04 6.91 -17.05
CA GLU A 14 -11.18 8.09 -17.31
C GLU A 14 -9.75 7.91 -16.74
N ALA A 15 -9.62 7.20 -15.63
CA ALA A 15 -8.33 6.85 -15.06
C ALA A 15 -7.61 5.72 -15.82
N GLY A 16 -8.29 5.03 -16.75
CA GLY A 16 -7.72 3.93 -17.54
C GLY A 16 -7.54 2.63 -16.76
N VAL A 17 -8.35 2.39 -15.74
CA VAL A 17 -8.31 1.18 -14.90
C VAL A 17 -8.62 -0.09 -15.70
N HIS A 18 -9.41 0.04 -16.78
CA HIS A 18 -9.87 -1.07 -17.63
C HIS A 18 -8.81 -1.65 -18.55
N PHE A 19 -7.67 -1.00 -18.75
CA PHE A 19 -6.59 -1.53 -19.58
C PHE A 19 -5.78 -2.55 -18.79
N GLY A 20 -5.65 -3.75 -19.32
CA GLY A 20 -4.76 -4.77 -18.82
C GLY A 20 -3.47 -4.87 -19.62
N HIS A 21 -2.74 -5.95 -19.43
CA HIS A 21 -1.51 -6.26 -20.15
C HIS A 21 -1.78 -6.90 -21.51
N GLN A 22 -0.72 -7.02 -22.30
CA GLN A 22 -0.73 -7.75 -23.57
C GLN A 22 -1.18 -9.21 -23.37
N THR A 23 -1.95 -9.75 -24.32
CA THR A 23 -2.53 -11.10 -24.26
C THR A 23 -1.51 -12.20 -23.98
N ARG A 24 -0.28 -12.09 -24.51
CA ARG A 24 0.80 -13.07 -24.28
C ARG A 24 1.31 -13.14 -22.82
N ARG A 25 0.98 -12.14 -21.97
CA ARG A 25 1.49 -12.03 -20.59
C ARG A 25 0.44 -12.35 -19.53
N TRP A 26 -0.76 -12.71 -19.93
CA TRP A 26 -1.87 -12.89 -19.01
C TRP A 26 -1.73 -14.15 -18.16
N ASN A 27 -2.47 -14.17 -17.06
CA ASN A 27 -2.67 -15.35 -16.24
C ASN A 27 -4.08 -15.92 -16.51
N PRO A 28 -4.24 -17.21 -16.84
CA PRO A 28 -5.55 -17.83 -17.09
C PRO A 28 -6.54 -17.68 -15.92
N LYS A 29 -6.06 -17.62 -14.69
CA LYS A 29 -6.89 -17.40 -13.49
C LYS A 29 -7.58 -16.02 -13.47
N MET A 30 -7.07 -15.06 -14.25
CA MET A 30 -7.70 -13.75 -14.42
C MET A 30 -8.85 -13.74 -15.43
N ALA A 31 -9.10 -14.85 -16.14
CA ALA A 31 -10.21 -14.98 -17.10
C ALA A 31 -11.57 -14.47 -16.57
N PRO A 32 -11.97 -14.75 -15.31
CA PRO A 32 -13.23 -14.24 -14.77
C PRO A 32 -13.34 -12.72 -14.72
N TYR A 33 -12.22 -11.99 -14.70
CA TYR A 33 -12.17 -10.51 -14.59
C TYR A 33 -11.97 -9.82 -15.92
N ILE A 34 -11.76 -10.57 -17.01
CA ILE A 34 -11.56 -10.03 -18.34
C ILE A 34 -12.89 -9.90 -19.05
N TYR A 35 -13.15 -8.73 -19.65
CA TYR A 35 -14.34 -8.45 -20.46
C TYR A 35 -14.13 -8.90 -21.91
N THR A 36 -13.03 -8.46 -22.55
CA THR A 36 -12.72 -8.73 -23.95
C THR A 36 -11.23 -8.50 -24.25
N GLU A 37 -10.83 -8.82 -25.47
CA GLU A 37 -9.54 -8.44 -26.02
C GLU A 37 -9.73 -7.36 -27.12
N ARG A 38 -8.84 -6.37 -27.13
CA ARG A 38 -8.80 -5.37 -28.18
C ARG A 38 -7.34 -4.99 -28.50
N ASN A 39 -6.96 -5.08 -29.76
CA ASN A 39 -5.61 -4.75 -30.23
C ASN A 39 -4.47 -5.49 -29.50
N GLY A 40 -4.68 -6.76 -29.13
CA GLY A 40 -3.67 -7.56 -28.42
C GLY A 40 -3.51 -7.19 -26.93
N ILE A 41 -4.46 -6.42 -26.37
CA ILE A 41 -4.51 -6.04 -24.95
C ILE A 41 -5.83 -6.52 -24.37
N TYR A 42 -5.80 -7.11 -23.18
CA TYR A 42 -7.01 -7.45 -22.44
C TYR A 42 -7.67 -6.22 -21.82
N ILE A 43 -8.99 -6.20 -21.87
CA ILE A 43 -9.82 -5.18 -21.24
C ILE A 43 -10.47 -5.80 -20.00
N ILE A 44 -10.27 -5.18 -18.85
CA ILE A 44 -10.80 -5.63 -17.55
C ILE A 44 -12.27 -5.20 -17.44
N ASP A 45 -13.09 -6.06 -16.85
CA ASP A 45 -14.50 -5.81 -16.58
C ASP A 45 -14.66 -4.85 -15.39
N LEU A 46 -14.98 -3.57 -15.69
CA LEU A 46 -15.15 -2.53 -14.67
C LEU A 46 -16.32 -2.79 -13.72
N GLN A 47 -17.35 -3.55 -14.11
CA GLN A 47 -18.44 -3.90 -13.21
C GLN A 47 -17.94 -4.80 -12.07
N LYS A 48 -17.05 -5.73 -12.39
CA LYS A 48 -16.39 -6.58 -11.40
C LYS A 48 -15.38 -5.78 -10.57
N THR A 49 -14.67 -4.84 -11.19
CA THR A 49 -13.76 -3.92 -10.49
C THR A 49 -14.52 -3.13 -9.41
N VAL A 50 -15.66 -2.53 -9.73
CA VAL A 50 -16.48 -1.77 -8.77
C VAL A 50 -16.86 -2.64 -7.57
N LYS A 51 -17.41 -3.83 -7.81
CA LYS A 51 -17.81 -4.76 -6.73
C LYS A 51 -16.63 -5.15 -5.83
N LYS A 52 -15.50 -5.53 -6.44
CA LYS A 52 -14.30 -5.93 -5.69
C LYS A 52 -13.65 -4.76 -4.95
N LEU A 53 -13.73 -3.56 -5.51
CA LEU A 53 -13.29 -2.34 -4.85
C LEU A 53 -14.16 -2.00 -3.63
N GLU A 54 -15.47 -2.19 -3.71
CA GLU A 54 -16.40 -2.01 -2.58
C GLU A 54 -16.14 -3.04 -1.46
N GLU A 55 -15.90 -4.31 -1.81
CA GLU A 55 -15.51 -5.34 -0.86
C GLU A 55 -14.20 -4.96 -0.13
N ALA A 56 -13.18 -4.56 -0.89
CA ALA A 56 -11.89 -4.12 -0.35
C ALA A 56 -12.02 -2.85 0.51
N TYR A 57 -12.83 -1.88 0.07
CA TYR A 57 -13.14 -0.66 0.83
C TYR A 57 -13.76 -0.97 2.18
N SER A 58 -14.79 -1.82 2.19
CA SER A 58 -15.49 -2.21 3.42
C SER A 58 -14.55 -2.92 4.39
N PHE A 59 -13.69 -3.81 3.89
CA PHE A 59 -12.67 -4.48 4.70
C PHE A 59 -11.67 -3.49 5.30
N VAL A 60 -11.11 -2.58 4.50
CA VAL A 60 -10.12 -1.58 4.96
C VAL A 60 -10.74 -0.61 5.96
N ARG A 61 -12.02 -0.23 5.78
CA ARG A 61 -12.75 0.59 6.74
C ARG A 61 -12.90 -0.13 8.08
N GLN A 62 -13.36 -1.38 8.09
CA GLN A 62 -13.47 -2.19 9.32
C GLN A 62 -12.11 -2.39 10.00
N LEU A 63 -11.04 -2.56 9.22
CA LEU A 63 -9.68 -2.64 9.74
C LEU A 63 -9.31 -1.36 10.50
N SER A 64 -9.65 -0.20 9.94
CA SER A 64 -9.42 1.11 10.56
C SER A 64 -10.27 1.31 11.81
N GLU A 65 -11.55 0.93 11.79
CA GLU A 65 -12.46 0.93 12.95
C GLU A 65 -11.95 0.07 14.11
N SER A 66 -11.16 -0.97 13.82
CA SER A 66 -10.50 -1.81 14.84
C SER A 66 -9.14 -1.27 15.32
N GLY A 67 -8.78 -0.03 14.98
CA GLY A 67 -7.52 0.61 15.36
C GLY A 67 -6.27 -0.01 14.71
N GLN A 68 -6.43 -0.85 13.68
CA GLN A 68 -5.31 -1.47 13.00
C GLN A 68 -4.78 -0.60 11.86
N SER A 69 -3.50 -0.79 11.52
CA SER A 69 -2.84 -0.02 10.47
C SER A 69 -2.80 -0.76 9.14
N LEU A 70 -2.85 -0.01 8.04
CA LEU A 70 -2.64 -0.47 6.67
C LEU A 70 -1.22 -0.11 6.23
N LEU A 71 -0.50 -1.06 5.61
CA LEU A 71 0.80 -0.80 5.01
C LEU A 71 0.65 -0.73 3.48
N PHE A 72 0.91 0.44 2.91
CA PHE A 72 0.89 0.68 1.48
C PHE A 72 2.21 0.25 0.85
N VAL A 73 2.16 -0.63 -0.16
CA VAL A 73 3.35 -1.19 -0.83
C VAL A 73 3.26 -0.98 -2.33
N GLY A 74 4.25 -0.31 -2.90
CA GLY A 74 4.33 -0.10 -4.35
C GLY A 74 5.67 0.45 -4.77
N THR A 75 6.58 -0.44 -5.21
CA THR A 75 7.95 -0.06 -5.63
C THR A 75 8.06 0.24 -7.11
N LYS A 76 7.00 0.07 -7.90
CA LYS A 76 6.92 0.43 -9.32
C LYS A 76 7.05 1.94 -9.47
N LYS A 77 7.83 2.43 -10.44
CA LYS A 77 8.05 3.88 -10.62
C LYS A 77 6.75 4.69 -10.70
N GLN A 78 5.73 4.11 -11.36
CA GLN A 78 4.41 4.73 -11.51
C GLN A 78 3.61 4.80 -10.20
N ALA A 79 3.92 3.93 -9.23
CA ALA A 79 3.21 3.82 -7.96
C ALA A 79 3.88 4.60 -6.82
N GLN A 80 5.19 4.82 -6.88
CA GLN A 80 6.01 5.32 -5.77
C GLN A 80 5.48 6.60 -5.13
N GLU A 81 5.08 7.57 -5.95
CA GLU A 81 4.58 8.88 -5.50
C GLU A 81 3.15 8.74 -4.94
N ALA A 82 2.26 8.09 -5.70
CA ALA A 82 0.88 7.89 -5.29
C ALA A 82 0.76 7.14 -3.96
N ILE A 83 1.52 6.07 -3.78
CA ILE A 83 1.58 5.28 -2.55
C ILE A 83 2.06 6.12 -1.36
N LYS A 84 3.11 6.92 -1.54
CA LYS A 84 3.63 7.80 -0.49
C LYS A 84 2.62 8.87 -0.10
N ASP A 85 2.07 9.58 -1.08
CA ASP A 85 1.16 10.71 -0.85
C ASP A 85 -0.11 10.25 -0.13
N GLU A 86 -0.72 9.15 -0.60
CA GLU A 86 -1.95 8.62 -0.03
C GLU A 86 -1.75 8.00 1.36
N ALA A 87 -0.63 7.31 1.58
CA ALA A 87 -0.30 6.79 2.91
C ALA A 87 -0.09 7.93 3.92
N LEU A 88 0.62 8.99 3.54
CA LEU A 88 0.81 10.17 4.39
C LEU A 88 -0.52 10.89 4.66
N ARG A 89 -1.41 11.00 3.66
CA ARG A 89 -2.72 11.64 3.79
C ARG A 89 -3.60 10.94 4.84
N CYS A 90 -3.57 9.62 4.92
CA CYS A 90 -4.32 8.86 5.92
C CYS A 90 -3.50 8.52 7.18
N ASN A 91 -2.29 9.07 7.33
CA ASN A 91 -1.37 8.80 8.43
C ASN A 91 -1.06 7.30 8.62
N MET A 92 -0.80 6.62 7.51
CA MET A 92 -0.44 5.21 7.44
C MET A 92 1.01 5.02 6.97
N TYR A 93 1.47 3.79 7.02
CA TYR A 93 2.83 3.41 6.65
C TYR A 93 2.94 3.08 5.16
N TYR A 94 4.15 3.24 4.59
CA TYR A 94 4.38 2.91 3.19
C TYR A 94 5.78 2.36 2.91
N VAL A 95 5.86 1.57 1.84
CA VAL A 95 7.11 1.09 1.22
C VAL A 95 7.03 1.37 -0.27
N ASN A 96 7.77 2.38 -0.74
CA ASN A 96 7.71 2.83 -2.13
C ASN A 96 9.03 2.69 -2.90
N ALA A 97 10.15 2.37 -2.24
CA ALA A 97 11.45 2.25 -2.92
C ALA A 97 11.79 0.80 -3.25
N ARG A 98 11.89 -0.06 -2.25
CA ARG A 98 12.17 -1.49 -2.38
C ARG A 98 11.70 -2.23 -1.13
N TRP A 99 11.01 -3.35 -1.31
CA TRP A 99 10.74 -4.28 -0.23
C TRP A 99 12.04 -4.95 0.22
N LEU A 100 12.38 -4.85 1.49
CA LEU A 100 13.53 -5.55 2.07
C LEU A 100 13.05 -6.90 2.60
N GLY A 101 13.70 -7.99 2.16
CA GLY A 101 13.34 -9.33 2.66
C GLY A 101 13.42 -9.38 4.19
N GLY A 102 12.40 -9.96 4.82
CA GLY A 102 12.27 -10.00 6.27
C GLY A 102 11.68 -8.72 6.90
N MET A 103 11.09 -7.83 6.10
CA MET A 103 10.55 -6.56 6.62
C MET A 103 9.46 -6.79 7.68
N MET A 104 8.66 -7.84 7.52
CA MET A 104 7.66 -8.25 8.50
C MET A 104 8.05 -9.53 9.24
N THR A 105 8.54 -10.55 8.54
CA THR A 105 8.94 -11.83 9.15
C THR A 105 10.15 -11.72 10.08
N ASN A 106 11.00 -10.71 9.88
CA ASN A 106 12.12 -10.38 10.77
C ASN A 106 11.99 -8.95 11.32
N PHE A 107 10.79 -8.60 11.75
CA PHE A 107 10.43 -7.25 12.20
C PHE A 107 11.33 -6.73 13.33
N LYS A 108 11.74 -7.59 14.27
CA LYS A 108 12.65 -7.22 15.37
C LYS A 108 13.97 -6.67 14.84
N THR A 109 14.57 -7.32 13.83
CA THR A 109 15.81 -6.83 13.19
C THR A 109 15.56 -5.55 12.39
N MET A 110 14.42 -5.42 11.74
CA MET A 110 14.07 -4.15 11.06
C MET A 110 13.95 -2.99 12.04
N ARG A 111 13.36 -3.21 13.22
CA ARG A 111 13.32 -2.21 14.30
C ARG A 111 14.71 -1.74 14.72
N THR A 112 15.69 -2.62 14.89
CA THR A 112 17.05 -2.19 15.21
C THR A 112 17.69 -1.31 14.13
N ARG A 113 17.33 -1.50 12.85
CA ARG A 113 17.77 -0.63 11.75
C ARG A 113 17.08 0.74 11.78
N ILE A 114 15.80 0.77 12.13
CA ILE A 114 15.04 2.02 12.35
C ILE A 114 15.61 2.79 13.54
N ASP A 115 15.91 2.11 14.65
CA ASP A 115 16.53 2.71 15.82
C ASP A 115 17.91 3.30 15.49
N ARG A 116 18.69 2.61 14.64
CA ARG A 116 19.95 3.13 14.12
C ARG A 116 19.76 4.40 13.29
N LEU A 117 18.74 4.46 12.44
CA LEU A 117 18.40 5.66 11.67
C LEU A 117 18.07 6.84 12.60
N ASN A 118 17.24 6.60 13.62
CA ASN A 118 16.87 7.62 14.60
C ASN A 118 18.10 8.10 15.40
N GLN A 119 18.98 7.17 15.83
CA GLN A 119 20.23 7.51 16.50
C GLN A 119 21.12 8.42 15.65
N LEU A 120 21.32 8.07 14.37
CA LEU A 120 22.13 8.87 13.46
C LEU A 120 21.55 10.27 13.23
N LYS A 121 20.22 10.38 13.10
CA LYS A 121 19.53 11.68 12.99
C LYS A 121 19.68 12.53 14.26
N THR A 122 19.59 11.91 15.43
CA THR A 122 19.79 12.60 16.72
C THR A 122 21.24 13.09 16.84
N MET A 123 22.24 12.27 16.45
CA MET A 123 23.66 12.67 16.43
C MET A 123 23.90 13.85 15.46
N GLN A 124 23.24 13.84 14.29
CA GLN A 124 23.32 14.93 13.30
C GLN A 124 22.73 16.23 13.88
N ALA A 125 21.53 16.17 14.45
CA ALA A 125 20.86 17.33 15.03
C ALA A 125 21.59 17.87 16.28
N GLY A 126 22.26 17.01 17.06
CA GLY A 126 23.03 17.39 18.24
C GLY A 126 24.44 17.89 17.96
N GLY A 127 24.84 18.11 16.69
CA GLY A 127 26.16 18.63 16.32
C GLY A 127 27.32 17.63 16.54
N THR A 128 27.03 16.37 16.87
CA THR A 128 28.08 15.36 17.09
C THR A 128 28.91 15.11 15.83
N PHE A 129 28.34 15.34 14.65
CA PHE A 129 29.05 15.16 13.38
C PHE A 129 30.20 16.17 13.20
N ASP A 130 30.12 17.34 13.85
CA ASP A 130 31.18 18.37 13.77
C ASP A 130 32.47 17.93 14.48
N MET A 131 32.36 17.00 15.41
CA MET A 131 33.51 16.42 16.16
C MET A 131 34.12 15.22 15.47
N LEU A 132 33.49 14.68 14.40
CA LEU A 132 33.97 13.46 13.73
C LEU A 132 34.88 13.79 12.54
N PRO A 133 35.82 12.87 12.17
CA PRO A 133 36.58 13.00 10.94
C PRO A 133 35.63 13.06 9.71
N LYS A 134 35.97 13.90 8.73
CA LYS A 134 35.15 14.10 7.50
C LYS A 134 34.75 12.79 6.81
N LYS A 135 35.61 11.80 6.80
CA LYS A 135 35.36 10.48 6.18
C LYS A 135 34.21 9.73 6.88
N GLU A 136 34.15 9.80 8.21
CA GLU A 136 33.07 9.16 8.99
C GLU A 136 31.75 9.91 8.82
N VAL A 137 31.78 11.24 8.80
CA VAL A 137 30.58 12.05 8.52
C VAL A 137 29.95 11.68 7.17
N ILE A 138 30.76 11.58 6.11
CA ILE A 138 30.28 11.19 4.78
C ILE A 138 29.66 9.79 4.82
N LYS A 139 30.28 8.84 5.55
CA LYS A 139 29.75 7.48 5.70
C LYS A 139 28.40 7.47 6.43
N HIS A 140 28.26 8.21 7.52
CA HIS A 140 27.01 8.31 8.27
C HIS A 140 25.90 9.01 7.49
N LEU A 141 26.21 10.07 6.74
CA LEU A 141 25.24 10.72 5.86
C LEU A 141 24.74 9.77 4.77
N GLY A 142 25.62 9.00 4.15
CA GLY A 142 25.22 7.99 3.17
C GLY A 142 24.41 6.83 3.80
N GLU A 143 24.68 6.48 5.05
CA GLU A 143 23.89 5.51 5.81
C GLU A 143 22.48 6.05 6.11
N ILE A 144 22.35 7.31 6.55
CA ILE A 144 21.07 7.99 6.78
C ILE A 144 20.25 8.01 5.50
N GLU A 145 20.82 8.49 4.40
CA GLU A 145 20.12 8.56 3.11
C GLU A 145 19.57 7.19 2.67
N LYS A 146 20.41 6.16 2.79
CA LYS A 146 20.03 4.79 2.44
C LYS A 146 18.91 4.25 3.34
N LEU A 147 19.01 4.42 4.65
CA LEU A 147 18.01 3.95 5.60
C LEU A 147 16.69 4.72 5.44
N GLU A 148 16.74 6.06 5.27
CA GLU A 148 15.55 6.88 5.04
C GLU A 148 14.83 6.49 3.74
N LYS A 149 15.57 6.24 2.67
CA LYS A 149 15.02 5.81 1.39
C LYS A 149 14.22 4.51 1.49
N TYR A 150 14.69 3.55 2.28
CA TYR A 150 14.06 2.22 2.34
C TYR A 150 13.14 2.02 3.54
N LEU A 151 13.39 2.67 4.65
CA LEU A 151 12.67 2.47 5.91
C LEU A 151 11.92 3.73 6.38
N GLY A 152 12.09 4.87 5.70
CA GLY A 152 11.48 6.13 6.09
C GLY A 152 9.96 6.08 6.25
N GLY A 153 9.27 5.33 5.37
CA GLY A 153 7.82 5.19 5.43
C GLY A 153 7.30 4.25 6.53
N VAL A 154 8.18 3.46 7.14
CA VAL A 154 7.83 2.51 8.22
C VAL A 154 8.50 2.84 9.55
N LYS A 155 9.18 3.99 9.65
CA LYS A 155 9.97 4.38 10.84
C LYS A 155 9.13 4.45 12.12
N GLU A 156 7.87 4.84 12.03
CA GLU A 156 6.95 4.99 13.17
C GLU A 156 6.12 3.73 13.45
N MET A 157 6.24 2.70 12.61
CA MET A 157 5.51 1.45 12.77
C MET A 157 6.03 0.66 13.98
N LYS A 158 5.23 0.62 15.05
CA LYS A 158 5.57 -0.06 16.33
C LYS A 158 5.16 -1.52 16.36
N LYS A 159 4.11 -1.88 15.62
CA LYS A 159 3.53 -3.23 15.53
C LYS A 159 3.41 -3.62 14.05
N LEU A 160 3.25 -4.90 13.77
CA LEU A 160 2.93 -5.38 12.42
C LEU A 160 1.61 -4.76 11.94
N PRO A 161 1.47 -4.47 10.63
CA PRO A 161 0.24 -3.93 10.07
C PRO A 161 -0.87 -5.00 10.11
N GLY A 162 -2.12 -4.56 10.18
CA GLY A 162 -3.28 -5.45 10.13
C GLY A 162 -3.60 -5.93 8.71
N ALA A 163 -3.19 -5.18 7.67
CA ALA A 163 -3.29 -5.59 6.28
C ALA A 163 -2.24 -4.88 5.42
N LEU A 164 -1.99 -5.43 4.20
CA LEU A 164 -1.19 -4.79 3.17
C LEU A 164 -2.08 -4.32 2.02
N PHE A 165 -1.80 -3.12 1.49
CA PHE A 165 -2.30 -2.70 0.19
C PHE A 165 -1.15 -2.70 -0.82
N ILE A 166 -1.23 -3.51 -1.88
CA ILE A 166 -0.12 -3.78 -2.81
C ILE A 166 -0.47 -3.33 -4.22
N VAL A 167 0.48 -2.64 -4.86
CA VAL A 167 0.45 -2.32 -6.29
C VAL A 167 1.50 -3.16 -7.00
N ASP A 168 1.11 -3.91 -8.03
CA ASP A 168 1.93 -4.86 -8.79
C ASP A 168 2.36 -6.08 -7.94
N THR A 169 1.48 -7.06 -7.85
CA THR A 169 1.70 -8.31 -7.08
C THR A 169 2.88 -9.12 -7.55
N ARG A 170 3.18 -9.11 -8.85
CA ARG A 170 4.34 -9.84 -9.41
C ARG A 170 5.66 -9.27 -8.93
N LYS A 171 5.75 -7.96 -8.81
CA LYS A 171 6.95 -7.29 -8.33
C LYS A 171 7.11 -7.41 -6.82
N GLU A 172 6.01 -7.33 -6.10
CA GLU A 172 5.99 -7.36 -4.63
C GLU A 172 5.76 -8.77 -4.06
N ARG A 173 6.11 -9.81 -4.81
CA ARG A 173 5.91 -11.21 -4.44
C ARG A 173 6.49 -11.58 -3.08
N ASN A 174 7.61 -10.96 -2.69
CA ASN A 174 8.20 -11.19 -1.38
C ASN A 174 7.34 -10.62 -0.25
N ALA A 175 6.68 -9.48 -0.46
CA ALA A 175 5.76 -8.88 0.50
C ALA A 175 4.54 -9.78 0.72
N ILE A 176 3.96 -10.31 -0.36
CA ILE A 176 2.83 -11.25 -0.33
C ILE A 176 3.21 -12.53 0.42
N ALA A 177 4.36 -13.12 0.10
CA ALA A 177 4.83 -14.35 0.77
C ALA A 177 5.06 -14.15 2.27
N GLU A 178 5.57 -12.97 2.69
CA GLU A 178 5.72 -12.65 4.10
C GLU A 178 4.37 -12.39 4.78
N ALA A 179 3.42 -11.75 4.10
CA ALA A 179 2.07 -11.52 4.60
C ALA A 179 1.35 -12.86 4.86
N HIS A 180 1.33 -13.75 3.89
CA HIS A 180 0.74 -15.09 4.02
C HIS A 180 1.35 -15.88 5.18
N ARG A 181 2.69 -15.84 5.32
CA ARG A 181 3.38 -16.52 6.43
C ARG A 181 2.94 -16.03 7.81
N LEU A 182 2.55 -14.77 7.90
CA LEU A 182 2.13 -14.12 9.15
C LEU A 182 0.60 -14.07 9.32
N GLY A 183 -0.16 -14.57 8.33
CA GLY A 183 -1.62 -14.50 8.33
C GLY A 183 -2.16 -13.07 8.19
N ILE A 184 -1.40 -12.16 7.55
CA ILE A 184 -1.79 -10.78 7.32
C ILE A 184 -2.53 -10.68 5.98
N PRO A 185 -3.79 -10.20 5.95
CA PRO A 185 -4.56 -10.07 4.72
C PRO A 185 -3.92 -9.14 3.71
N VAL A 186 -4.06 -9.49 2.42
CA VAL A 186 -3.54 -8.73 1.29
C VAL A 186 -4.68 -8.18 0.45
N VAL A 187 -4.72 -6.86 0.32
CA VAL A 187 -5.53 -6.13 -0.66
C VAL A 187 -4.60 -5.72 -1.80
N ALA A 188 -4.92 -6.01 -3.05
CA ALA A 188 -4.02 -5.63 -4.13
C ALA A 188 -4.74 -5.26 -5.43
N ILE A 189 -4.11 -4.37 -6.21
CA ILE A 189 -4.50 -4.15 -7.60
C ILE A 189 -4.05 -5.37 -8.40
N ALA A 190 -5.02 -6.06 -9.00
CA ALA A 190 -4.86 -7.28 -9.75
C ALA A 190 -4.97 -7.00 -11.26
N ASP A 191 -3.84 -6.86 -11.94
CA ASP A 191 -3.82 -6.75 -13.41
C ASP A 191 -3.93 -8.15 -14.05
N THR A 192 -4.15 -8.22 -15.33
CA THR A 192 -4.37 -9.46 -16.10
C THR A 192 -3.21 -10.44 -16.07
N ASN A 193 -2.04 -10.06 -15.61
CA ASN A 193 -0.82 -10.88 -15.52
C ASN A 193 -0.56 -11.49 -14.13
N CYS A 194 -1.40 -11.21 -13.13
CA CYS A 194 -1.22 -11.68 -11.76
C CYS A 194 -1.97 -13.00 -11.45
N ASP A 195 -1.69 -13.61 -10.31
CA ASP A 195 -2.47 -14.71 -9.74
C ASP A 195 -3.44 -14.14 -8.69
N PRO A 196 -4.76 -14.13 -8.94
CA PRO A 196 -5.73 -13.61 -7.98
C PRO A 196 -5.88 -14.48 -6.71
N ASP A 197 -5.48 -15.75 -6.76
CA ASP A 197 -5.57 -16.66 -5.60
C ASP A 197 -4.53 -16.32 -4.51
N GLU A 198 -3.49 -15.55 -4.85
CA GLU A 198 -2.51 -15.04 -3.89
C GLU A 198 -2.99 -13.77 -3.15
N ILE A 199 -4.23 -13.30 -3.41
CA ILE A 199 -4.75 -12.03 -2.90
C ILE A 199 -6.08 -12.27 -2.21
N ASP A 200 -6.22 -11.83 -0.96
CA ASP A 200 -7.47 -11.98 -0.21
C ASP A 200 -8.57 -11.05 -0.76
N TYR A 201 -8.19 -9.82 -1.11
CA TYR A 201 -9.10 -8.81 -1.69
C TYR A 201 -8.55 -8.29 -3.02
N PRO A 202 -8.72 -9.04 -4.13
CA PRO A 202 -8.26 -8.62 -5.44
C PRO A 202 -9.13 -7.49 -5.99
N ILE A 203 -8.49 -6.40 -6.42
CA ILE A 203 -9.14 -5.28 -7.12
C ILE A 203 -8.69 -5.35 -8.59
N PRO A 204 -9.49 -5.91 -9.50
CA PRO A 204 -9.13 -6.00 -10.90
C PRO A 204 -8.90 -4.61 -11.49
N GLY A 205 -7.70 -4.35 -12.02
CA GLY A 205 -7.38 -3.03 -12.53
C GLY A 205 -5.94 -2.91 -13.04
N ASN A 206 -5.68 -1.81 -13.72
CA ASN A 206 -4.40 -1.48 -14.32
C ASN A 206 -3.39 -1.05 -13.24
N ASP A 207 -2.27 -1.74 -13.16
CA ASP A 207 -1.17 -1.44 -12.24
C ASP A 207 -0.01 -0.65 -12.89
N ASP A 208 -0.15 -0.27 -14.19
CA ASP A 208 0.83 0.51 -14.94
C ASP A 208 0.44 1.99 -15.07
N ALA A 209 -0.85 2.31 -15.08
CA ALA A 209 -1.34 3.66 -15.28
C ALA A 209 -1.29 4.47 -13.97
N ILE A 210 -0.52 5.56 -13.94
CA ILE A 210 -0.37 6.44 -12.76
C ILE A 210 -1.74 6.92 -12.23
N ARG A 211 -2.66 7.29 -13.14
CA ARG A 211 -4.01 7.75 -12.77
C ARG A 211 -4.84 6.65 -12.12
N ALA A 212 -4.76 5.40 -12.63
CA ALA A 212 -5.46 4.25 -12.09
C ALA A 212 -4.96 3.91 -10.69
N ILE A 213 -3.62 3.84 -10.53
CA ILE A 213 -2.98 3.60 -9.24
C ILE A 213 -3.38 4.66 -8.23
N ARG A 214 -3.29 5.95 -8.60
CA ARG A 214 -3.65 7.07 -7.71
C ARG A 214 -5.11 7.02 -7.29
N LEU A 215 -6.02 6.74 -8.22
CA LEU A 215 -7.46 6.63 -7.93
C LEU A 215 -7.72 5.51 -6.92
N ILE A 216 -7.22 4.29 -7.16
CA ILE A 216 -7.47 3.15 -6.27
C ILE A 216 -6.78 3.35 -4.92
N SER A 217 -5.55 3.88 -4.89
CA SER A 217 -4.85 4.19 -3.65
C SER A 217 -5.58 5.24 -2.82
N SER A 218 -6.16 6.27 -3.47
CA SER A 218 -6.94 7.30 -2.79
C SER A 218 -8.22 6.74 -2.18
N VAL A 219 -8.85 5.76 -2.82
CA VAL A 219 -10.02 5.07 -2.28
C VAL A 219 -9.66 4.28 -1.03
N MET A 220 -8.56 3.55 -1.03
CA MET A 220 -8.09 2.83 0.17
C MET A 220 -7.72 3.78 1.31
N ALA A 221 -7.10 4.91 1.00
CA ALA A 221 -6.81 5.95 1.99
C ALA A 221 -8.09 6.59 2.56
N ASN A 222 -9.12 6.80 1.74
CA ASN A 222 -10.43 7.29 2.20
C ASN A 222 -11.10 6.29 3.15
N ALA A 223 -11.03 4.98 2.86
CA ALA A 223 -11.54 3.95 3.75
C ALA A 223 -10.87 3.99 5.13
N MET A 224 -9.54 4.19 5.17
CA MET A 224 -8.81 4.36 6.44
C MET A 224 -9.21 5.61 7.21
N ILE A 225 -9.45 6.73 6.52
CA ILE A 225 -9.87 7.99 7.14
C ILE A 225 -11.30 7.87 7.69
N GLU A 226 -12.22 7.29 6.91
CA GLU A 226 -13.62 7.11 7.31
C GLU A 226 -13.74 6.20 8.53
N GLY A 227 -13.00 5.07 8.57
CA GLY A 227 -13.01 4.18 9.72
C GLY A 227 -12.54 4.86 11.02
N ARG A 228 -11.51 5.70 10.95
CA ARG A 228 -11.03 6.48 12.12
C ARG A 228 -12.01 7.54 12.59
N GLN A 229 -12.74 8.18 11.68
CA GLN A 229 -13.76 9.16 12.06
C GLN A 229 -14.94 8.49 12.77
N GLY A 230 -15.27 7.25 12.38
CA GLY A 230 -16.25 6.41 13.07
C GLY A 230 -15.84 6.12 14.51
N GLU A 231 -14.60 5.70 14.74
CA GLU A 231 -14.03 5.42 16.07
C GLU A 231 -14.09 6.65 17.00
N GLN A 232 -13.65 7.81 16.52
CA GLN A 232 -13.68 9.05 17.29
C GLN A 232 -15.10 9.49 17.68
N THR A 233 -16.08 9.20 16.83
CA THR A 233 -17.49 9.54 17.08
C THR A 233 -18.10 8.60 18.13
N GLU A 234 -17.71 7.32 18.10
CA GLU A 234 -18.15 6.33 19.10
C GLU A 234 -17.50 6.57 20.48
N GLU A 235 -16.19 6.89 20.54
CA GLU A 235 -15.51 7.25 21.80
C GLU A 235 -16.12 8.51 22.42
N ALA A 236 -16.36 9.56 21.63
CA ALA A 236 -16.99 10.79 22.11
C ALA A 236 -18.45 10.57 22.58
N ALA A 237 -19.18 9.65 21.96
CA ALA A 237 -20.52 9.28 22.38
C ALA A 237 -20.53 8.45 23.67
N ALA A 238 -19.51 7.62 23.89
CA ALA A 238 -19.34 6.85 25.11
C ALA A 238 -18.96 7.74 26.32
N GLU A 239 -18.05 8.71 26.12
CA GLU A 239 -17.66 9.69 27.14
C GLU A 239 -18.81 10.63 27.53
N THR A 240 -19.79 10.88 26.65
CA THR A 240 -20.96 11.71 26.99
C THR A 240 -22.12 10.93 27.64
N ALA A 241 -22.00 9.61 27.73
CA ALA A 241 -23.00 8.71 28.33
C ALA A 241 -22.66 8.25 29.76
N GLU A 242 -21.47 8.59 30.28
CA GLU A 242 -21.06 8.46 31.67
C GLU A 242 -21.28 9.79 32.43
#